data_aa34f6fd0960eced439dab28ae3db143
#
_entry.id   aa34f6fd0960eced439dab28ae3db143
#
_cell.length_a   1.000
_cell.length_b   1.000
_cell.length_c   1.000
_cell.angle_alpha   90.00
_cell.angle_beta   90.00
_cell.angle_gamma   90.00
#
_symmetry.space_group_name_H-M   'P 1'
#
loop_
_entity.id
_entity.type
_entity.pdbx_description
1 polymer ?
#
loop_
_entity_poly.entity_id
_entity_poly.type
_entity_poly.pdbx_seq_one_letter_code
_entity_poly.pdbx_strand_id
1 'polypeptide(L)'
;MRNIKPSLIIHIFALLHAVTALSCRLAGVEDELLLTIMTIAMSLLICYRKNLSIEFTASIIIVGNIIGYLMGTLGANLLQLLFSSHYVVNTVSTAVTTEVLGWSIVAISDIFREGAAGKDGNSLSSPY
;
A
#
# COMPACT_ATOMS: atom_id res chain seq x y z
N MET A 1 0.17 17.19 -13.02
CA MET A 1 0.14 16.03 -12.11
C MET A 1 0.72 14.70 -12.66
N ARG A 2 1.11 14.63 -13.92
CA ARG A 2 1.55 13.38 -14.59
C ARG A 2 2.99 12.92 -14.28
N ASN A 3 3.78 13.68 -13.52
CA ASN A 3 5.22 13.41 -13.31
C ASN A 3 5.65 12.98 -11.90
N ILE A 4 4.70 12.71 -10.99
CA ILE A 4 5.04 12.22 -9.65
C ILE A 4 5.35 10.73 -9.74
N LYS A 5 6.53 10.30 -9.33
CA LYS A 5 6.92 8.89 -9.30
C LYS A 5 6.10 8.11 -8.26
N PRO A 6 5.70 6.85 -8.52
CA PRO A 6 5.00 6.03 -7.52
C PRO A 6 5.73 5.94 -6.17
N SER A 7 7.07 5.88 -6.21
CA SER A 7 7.90 5.89 -4.99
C SER A 7 7.64 7.10 -4.11
N LEU A 8 7.50 8.29 -4.69
CA LEU A 8 7.22 9.50 -3.92
C LEU A 8 5.85 9.45 -3.25
N ILE A 9 4.84 8.89 -3.94
CA ILE A 9 3.51 8.68 -3.35
C ILE A 9 3.62 7.77 -2.13
N ILE A 10 4.33 6.64 -2.24
CA ILE A 10 4.51 5.67 -1.16
C ILE A 10 5.16 6.34 0.06
N HIS A 11 6.28 7.04 -0.12
CA HIS A 11 6.98 7.69 0.99
C HIS A 11 6.16 8.80 1.66
N ILE A 12 5.43 9.60 0.88
CA ILE A 12 4.53 10.63 1.43
C ILE A 12 3.44 9.98 2.27
N PHE A 13 2.81 8.91 1.76
CA PHE A 13 1.76 8.22 2.51
C PHE A 13 2.31 7.48 3.73
N ALA A 14 3.50 6.89 3.67
CA ALA A 14 4.14 6.28 4.82
C ALA A 14 4.40 7.30 5.93
N LEU A 15 4.89 8.48 5.57
CA LEU A 15 5.07 9.58 6.52
C LEU A 15 3.74 10.06 7.11
N LEU A 16 2.73 10.26 6.27
CA LEU A 16 1.39 10.67 6.72
C LEU A 16 0.77 9.63 7.66
N HIS A 17 0.87 8.34 7.34
CA HIS A 17 0.41 7.25 8.21
C HIS A 17 1.13 7.28 9.56
N ALA A 18 2.46 7.45 9.57
CA ALA A 18 3.24 7.52 10.80
C ALA A 18 2.82 8.71 11.68
N VAL A 19 2.65 9.89 11.07
CA VAL A 19 2.21 11.10 11.80
C VAL A 19 0.78 10.93 12.32
N THR A 20 -0.12 10.36 11.54
CA THR A 20 -1.51 10.10 11.95
C THR A 20 -1.56 9.10 13.10
N ALA A 21 -0.85 7.97 13.01
CA ALA A 21 -0.79 6.97 14.05
C ALA A 21 -0.25 7.55 15.37
N LEU A 22 0.82 8.34 15.30
CA LEU A 22 1.39 8.99 16.47
C LEU A 22 0.42 10.02 17.08
N SER A 23 -0.19 10.86 16.26
CA SER A 23 -1.10 11.92 16.71
C SER A 23 -2.35 11.34 17.36
N CYS A 24 -2.98 10.32 16.74
CA CYS A 24 -4.15 9.65 17.30
C CYS A 24 -3.84 8.99 18.65
N ARG A 25 -2.69 8.34 18.75
CA ARG A 25 -2.23 7.73 20.00
C ARG A 25 -1.99 8.73 21.11
N LEU A 26 -1.36 9.86 20.79
CA LEU A 26 -1.17 10.95 21.77
C LEU A 26 -2.49 11.58 22.22
N ALA A 27 -3.46 11.63 21.32
CA ALA A 27 -4.82 12.13 21.61
C ALA A 27 -5.74 11.10 22.28
N GLY A 28 -5.31 9.82 22.38
CA GLY A 28 -6.13 8.73 22.92
C GLY A 28 -7.31 8.35 22.02
N VAL A 29 -7.20 8.58 20.72
CA VAL A 29 -8.22 8.28 19.70
C VAL A 29 -7.79 7.07 18.87
N GLU A 30 -8.76 6.24 18.46
CA GLU A 30 -8.51 5.12 17.55
C GLU A 30 -8.13 5.62 16.15
N ASP A 31 -7.08 5.05 15.59
CA ASP A 31 -6.50 5.45 14.31
C ASP A 31 -6.91 4.54 13.13
N GLU A 32 -7.52 3.38 13.40
CA GLU A 32 -7.81 2.33 12.40
C GLU A 32 -8.59 2.85 11.18
N LEU A 33 -9.64 3.63 11.42
CA LEU A 33 -10.48 4.17 10.34
C LEU A 33 -9.70 5.15 9.46
N LEU A 34 -8.92 6.05 10.07
CA LEU A 34 -8.11 7.03 9.36
C LEU A 34 -7.02 6.36 8.53
N LEU A 35 -6.32 5.38 9.11
CA LEU A 35 -5.28 4.62 8.41
C LEU A 35 -5.87 3.83 7.24
N THR A 36 -7.06 3.23 7.43
CA THR A 36 -7.77 2.52 6.35
C THR A 36 -8.12 3.44 5.19
N ILE A 37 -8.68 4.61 5.45
CA ILE A 37 -9.02 5.61 4.43
C ILE A 37 -7.76 6.06 3.68
N MET A 38 -6.67 6.31 4.38
CA MET A 38 -5.40 6.71 3.78
C MET A 38 -4.80 5.60 2.92
N THR A 39 -4.89 4.34 3.34
CA THR A 39 -4.45 3.18 2.57
C THR A 39 -5.26 3.03 1.27
N ILE A 40 -6.58 3.21 1.34
CA ILE A 40 -7.46 3.21 0.16
C ILE A 40 -7.05 4.33 -0.80
N ALA A 41 -6.85 5.55 -0.28
CA ALA A 41 -6.45 6.69 -1.09
C ALA A 41 -5.09 6.47 -1.78
N MET A 42 -4.10 5.93 -1.06
CA MET A 42 -2.80 5.57 -1.63
C MET A 42 -2.94 4.52 -2.75
N SER A 43 -3.70 3.46 -2.50
CA SER A 43 -3.93 2.39 -3.47
C SER A 43 -4.61 2.91 -4.73
N LEU A 44 -5.65 3.72 -4.58
CA LEU A 44 -6.34 4.39 -5.70
C LEU A 44 -5.39 5.26 -6.52
N LEU A 45 -4.55 6.06 -5.84
CA LEU A 45 -3.60 6.93 -6.51
C LEU A 45 -2.57 6.13 -7.34
N ILE A 46 -2.03 5.06 -6.78
CA ILE A 46 -1.05 4.20 -7.47
C ILE A 46 -1.72 3.51 -8.66
N CYS A 47 -2.90 2.91 -8.48
CA CYS A 47 -3.64 2.21 -9.53
C CYS A 47 -4.06 3.16 -10.66
N TYR A 48 -4.57 4.35 -10.33
CA TYR A 48 -4.90 5.38 -11.29
C TYR A 48 -3.69 5.80 -12.13
N ARG A 49 -2.53 5.95 -11.49
CA ARG A 49 -1.27 6.29 -12.18
C ARG A 49 -0.79 5.21 -13.12
N LYS A 50 -1.05 3.96 -12.78
CA LYS A 50 -0.68 2.80 -13.58
C LYS A 50 -1.71 2.49 -14.68
N ASN A 51 -2.82 3.24 -14.78
CA ASN A 51 -3.94 3.00 -15.71
C ASN A 51 -4.52 1.58 -15.58
N LEU A 52 -4.72 1.11 -14.35
CA LEU A 52 -5.30 -0.21 -14.09
C LEU A 52 -6.83 -0.18 -14.22
N SER A 53 -7.42 -1.33 -14.55
CA SER A 53 -8.88 -1.47 -14.59
C SER A 53 -9.49 -1.27 -13.20
N ILE A 54 -10.77 -0.88 -13.17
CA ILE A 54 -11.47 -0.60 -11.91
C ILE A 54 -11.65 -1.88 -11.06
N GLU A 55 -11.88 -3.01 -11.73
CA GLU A 55 -12.02 -4.31 -11.06
C GLU A 55 -10.71 -4.73 -10.38
N PHE A 56 -9.59 -4.52 -11.06
CA PHE A 56 -8.28 -4.82 -10.51
C PHE A 56 -7.93 -3.88 -9.36
N THR A 57 -8.26 -2.61 -9.49
CA THR A 57 -8.08 -1.60 -8.43
C THR A 57 -8.90 -1.95 -7.19
N ALA A 58 -10.16 -2.34 -7.36
CA ALA A 58 -11.02 -2.78 -6.24
C ALA A 58 -10.43 -4.02 -5.53
N SER A 59 -9.94 -5.00 -6.29
CA SER A 59 -9.31 -6.20 -5.75
C SER A 59 -8.05 -5.86 -4.93
N ILE A 60 -7.19 -4.97 -5.45
CA ILE A 60 -5.99 -4.49 -4.72
C ILE A 60 -6.37 -3.80 -3.42
N ILE A 61 -7.41 -2.96 -3.42
CA ILE A 61 -7.85 -2.24 -2.22
C ILE A 61 -8.32 -3.23 -1.15
N ILE A 62 -9.14 -4.21 -1.51
CA ILE A 62 -9.66 -5.19 -0.56
C ILE A 62 -8.52 -6.05 0.01
N VAL A 63 -7.74 -6.68 -0.85
CA VAL A 63 -6.64 -7.55 -0.45
C VAL A 63 -5.56 -6.76 0.30
N GLY A 64 -5.24 -5.57 -0.17
CA GLY A 64 -4.25 -4.68 0.44
C GLY A 64 -4.64 -4.27 1.85
N ASN A 65 -5.91 -3.94 2.11
CA ASN A 65 -6.37 -3.61 3.46
C ASN A 65 -6.31 -4.82 4.41
N ILE A 66 -6.67 -6.01 3.95
CA ILE A 66 -6.57 -7.24 4.76
C ILE A 66 -5.11 -7.52 5.11
N ILE A 67 -4.21 -7.50 4.11
CA ILE A 67 -2.78 -7.75 4.32
C ILE A 67 -2.18 -6.65 5.20
N GLY A 68 -2.51 -5.39 4.96
CA GLY A 68 -2.05 -4.24 5.75
C GLY A 68 -2.42 -4.37 7.22
N TYR A 69 -3.65 -4.76 7.52
CA TYR A 69 -4.11 -5.01 8.89
C TYR A 69 -3.34 -6.16 9.55
N LEU A 70 -3.20 -7.30 8.86
CA LEU A 70 -2.45 -8.45 9.38
C LEU A 70 -0.98 -8.11 9.62
N MET A 71 -0.33 -7.45 8.67
CA MET A 71 1.08 -7.05 8.80
C MET A 71 1.28 -5.99 9.88
N GLY A 72 0.37 -5.04 10.00
CA GLY A 72 0.41 -4.03 11.06
C GLY A 72 0.32 -4.66 12.45
N THR A 73 -0.60 -5.60 12.64
CA THR A 73 -0.79 -6.30 13.91
C THR A 73 0.39 -7.21 14.25
N LEU A 74 0.84 -8.04 13.30
CA LEU A 74 1.98 -8.93 13.51
C LEU A 74 3.29 -8.15 13.67
N GLY A 75 3.49 -7.11 12.88
CA GLY A 75 4.67 -6.24 12.95
C GLY A 75 4.74 -5.51 14.29
N ALA A 76 3.63 -4.99 14.80
CA ALA A 76 3.58 -4.36 16.10
C ALA A 76 3.94 -5.35 17.23
N ASN A 77 3.40 -6.57 17.19
CA ASN A 77 3.71 -7.61 18.17
C ASN A 77 5.20 -8.00 18.17
N LEU A 78 5.80 -8.14 16.98
CA LEU A 78 7.23 -8.44 16.85
C LEU A 78 8.11 -7.29 17.36
N LEU A 79 7.76 -6.05 17.01
CA LEU A 79 8.52 -4.88 17.45
C LEU A 79 8.40 -4.61 18.93
N GLN A 80 7.30 -5.01 19.60
CA GLN A 80 7.17 -4.93 21.05
C GLN A 80 8.20 -5.77 21.81
N LEU A 81 8.73 -6.83 21.19
CA LEU A 81 9.82 -7.63 21.76
C LEU A 81 11.15 -6.88 21.76
N LEU A 82 11.31 -5.91 20.85
CA LEU A 82 12.57 -5.16 20.66
C LEU A 82 12.54 -3.78 21.33
N PHE A 83 11.37 -3.16 21.44
CA PHE A 83 11.20 -1.80 21.93
C PHE A 83 10.19 -1.74 23.08
N SER A 84 10.56 -1.08 24.15
CA SER A 84 9.68 -0.92 25.33
C SER A 84 8.60 0.16 25.14
N SER A 85 8.70 1.02 24.14
CA SER A 85 7.77 2.12 23.90
C SER A 85 6.69 1.77 22.88
N HIS A 86 5.45 1.63 23.32
CA HIS A 86 4.30 1.37 22.47
C HIS A 86 4.09 2.43 21.36
N TYR A 87 4.39 3.69 21.64
CA TYR A 87 4.25 4.78 20.66
C TYR A 87 5.21 4.61 19.49
N VAL A 88 6.48 4.33 19.78
CA VAL A 88 7.52 4.11 18.77
C VAL A 88 7.19 2.86 17.94
N VAL A 89 6.84 1.77 18.60
CA VAL A 89 6.50 0.49 17.95
C VAL A 89 5.39 0.66 16.94
N ASN A 90 4.27 1.27 17.34
CA ASN A 90 3.13 1.42 16.45
C ASN A 90 3.41 2.38 15.29
N THR A 91 4.09 3.50 15.56
CA THR A 91 4.45 4.46 14.51
C THR A 91 5.37 3.84 13.46
N VAL A 92 6.42 3.13 13.91
CA VAL A 92 7.37 2.45 13.01
C VAL A 92 6.69 1.31 12.26
N SER A 93 5.90 0.47 12.95
CA SER A 93 5.15 -0.63 12.31
C SER A 93 4.22 -0.11 11.23
N THR A 94 3.48 0.97 11.50
CA THR A 94 2.57 1.60 10.53
C THR A 94 3.32 2.12 9.31
N ALA A 95 4.44 2.81 9.49
CA ALA A 95 5.26 3.31 8.39
C ALA A 95 5.81 2.17 7.52
N VAL A 96 6.41 1.15 8.15
CA VAL A 96 6.97 -0.02 7.44
C VAL A 96 5.89 -0.79 6.69
N THR A 97 4.73 -1.03 7.32
CA THR A 97 3.60 -1.71 6.68
C THR A 97 3.12 -0.93 5.45
N THR A 98 3.01 0.40 5.54
CA THR A 98 2.59 1.25 4.42
C THR A 98 3.59 1.20 3.26
N GLU A 99 4.90 1.23 3.55
CA GLU A 99 5.96 1.08 2.54
C GLU A 99 5.86 -0.28 1.85
N VAL A 100 5.82 -1.37 2.61
CA VAL A 100 5.73 -2.73 2.06
C VAL A 100 4.47 -2.89 1.20
N LEU A 101 3.32 -2.39 1.68
CA LEU A 101 2.06 -2.46 0.95
C LEU A 101 2.13 -1.65 -0.35
N GLY A 102 2.64 -0.42 -0.30
CA GLY A 102 2.78 0.45 -1.47
C GLY A 102 3.67 -0.18 -2.54
N TRP A 103 4.83 -0.70 -2.16
CA TRP A 103 5.73 -1.38 -3.09
C TRP A 103 5.15 -2.69 -3.63
N SER A 104 4.39 -3.44 -2.83
CA SER A 104 3.67 -4.64 -3.29
C SER A 104 2.64 -4.29 -4.37
N ILE A 105 1.88 -3.22 -4.20
CA ILE A 105 0.92 -2.74 -5.20
C ILE A 105 1.63 -2.38 -6.51
N VAL A 106 2.76 -1.69 -6.44
CA VAL A 106 3.56 -1.34 -7.64
C VAL A 106 4.06 -2.61 -8.34
N ALA A 107 4.64 -3.55 -7.61
CA ALA A 107 5.17 -4.80 -8.17
C ALA A 107 4.08 -5.64 -8.85
N ILE A 108 2.93 -5.84 -8.18
CA ILE A 108 1.79 -6.57 -8.74
C ILE A 108 1.27 -5.88 -10.00
N SER A 109 1.18 -4.55 -9.98
CA SER A 109 0.73 -3.75 -11.12
C SER A 109 1.64 -3.92 -12.34
N ASP A 110 2.94 -4.00 -12.13
CA ASP A 110 3.92 -4.17 -13.21
C ASP A 110 3.85 -5.58 -13.80
N ILE A 111 3.75 -6.62 -12.99
CA ILE A 111 3.56 -8.00 -13.42
C ILE A 111 2.29 -8.15 -14.29
N PHE A 112 1.18 -7.53 -13.87
CA PHE A 112 -0.07 -7.58 -14.63
C PHE A 112 0.02 -6.89 -15.98
N ARG A 113 0.71 -5.76 -16.06
CA ARG A 113 0.91 -5.04 -17.34
C ARG A 113 1.77 -5.83 -18.31
N GLU A 114 2.82 -6.47 -17.83
CA GLU A 114 3.68 -7.31 -18.66
C GLU A 114 2.93 -8.56 -19.18
N GLY A 115 2.13 -9.20 -18.33
CA GLY A 115 1.29 -10.34 -18.72
C GLY A 115 0.22 -9.98 -19.76
N ALA A 116 -0.35 -8.78 -19.71
CA ALA A 116 -1.31 -8.30 -20.72
C ALA A 116 -0.62 -8.02 -22.06
N ALA A 117 0.54 -7.36 -22.04
CA ALA A 117 1.30 -7.05 -23.27
C ALA A 117 1.82 -8.32 -23.99
N GLY A 118 2.15 -9.37 -23.24
CA GLY A 118 2.61 -10.65 -23.80
C GLY A 118 1.51 -11.44 -24.53
N LYS A 119 0.25 -11.25 -24.16
CA LYS A 119 -0.89 -11.92 -24.81
C LYS A 119 -1.22 -11.32 -26.18
N ASP A 120 -1.10 -10.02 -26.32
CA ASP A 120 -1.40 -9.33 -27.59
C ASP A 120 -0.32 -9.57 -28.67
N GLY A 121 0.93 -9.83 -28.26
CA GLY A 121 2.03 -10.16 -29.17
C GLY A 121 1.95 -11.54 -29.80
N ASN A 122 1.23 -12.48 -29.20
CA ASN A 122 1.17 -13.86 -29.69
C ASN A 122 -0.04 -14.14 -30.60
N SER A 123 -0.97 -13.18 -30.74
CA SER A 123 -2.14 -13.31 -31.60
C SER A 123 -1.87 -12.96 -33.10
N LEU A 124 -0.68 -12.41 -33.40
CA LEU A 124 -0.32 -11.99 -34.75
C LEU A 124 0.59 -12.98 -35.52
N SER A 125 0.91 -14.13 -34.90
CA SER A 125 1.73 -15.16 -35.57
C SER A 125 0.92 -16.42 -35.86
N SER A 126 -0.21 -16.28 -36.58
CA SER A 126 -0.85 -17.41 -37.26
C SER A 126 -0.49 -17.32 -38.74
N PRO A 127 0.40 -18.15 -39.26
CA PRO A 127 0.65 -18.24 -40.68
C PRO A 127 -0.40 -19.19 -41.27
N TYR A 128 -1.16 -18.64 -42.23
CA TYR A 128 -1.77 -19.44 -43.26
C TYR A 128 -0.84 -19.47 -44.47
#